data_3a12191ed8da2b0b14b2859bdae11cb4
#
_entry.id   3a12191ed8da2b0b14b2859bdae11cb4
#
_cell.length_a   1.000
_cell.length_b   1.000
_cell.length_c   1.000
_cell.angle_alpha   90.00
_cell.angle_beta   90.00
_cell.angle_gamma   90.00
#
_symmetry.space_group_name_H-M   'P 1'
#
loop_
_entity.id
_entity.type
_entity.pdbx_description
1 polymer ?
#
loop_
_entity_poly.entity_id
_entity_poly.type
_entity_poly.pdbx_seq_one_letter_code
_entity_poly.pdbx_strand_id
1 'polypeptide(L)'
;MSEPIAAIATPPVPRSIGIVRVSGEGAIEAASAVFRAASGRPLAACESRRLVYGTLLGPDGAPIDQVLATISRAPHSYTGEDTAELQCHGSPAVLAMALEALFAQGVRQAGPGEFTKRAFLNGKLDLTQAEAVADLLEAETPAAVRQAAGQLSGALSRRVAALYDGLVDLMAHFHAVLDYPDEDIDPFRADTIREGLDAARTGLEALLRTYDRGRYIAGGVPCVLIGRPNAGKSSLLNALVGYDRAIVTDVPGTTRDTVEARCRLGGVVLRLIDTAGLRESDDAVERIGVERSRAALEGAALALLVLDGSAPLSPEDEAAMAQAAHAPRVICLINKSDRPLAFAPEELRSRFPHLCVVSAATGAGLDALGETVAALFPAGGAESAGELLTNARQADAARRALEAVTRASESLEAGITPDALLTDAEEALAALGELTGASVREDVTARIFERFCVGK
;
A
#
# COMPACT_ATOMS: atom_id res chain seq x y z
N MET A 1 -12.60 -26.96 8.60
CA MET A 1 -13.73 -26.21 7.97
C MET A 1 -13.89 -24.95 8.79
N SER A 2 -14.02 -23.81 8.13
CA SER A 2 -14.04 -22.50 8.81
C SER A 2 -15.46 -22.12 9.18
N GLU A 3 -15.69 -21.66 10.42
CA GLU A 3 -16.98 -21.14 10.86
C GLU A 3 -17.47 -19.98 9.97
N PRO A 4 -18.79 -19.81 9.77
CA PRO A 4 -19.32 -18.73 8.93
C PRO A 4 -19.12 -17.37 9.60
N ILE A 5 -18.69 -16.40 8.79
CA ILE A 5 -18.48 -15.00 9.19
C ILE A 5 -19.33 -14.06 8.36
N ALA A 6 -19.73 -12.93 8.94
CA ALA A 6 -20.41 -11.86 8.22
C ALA A 6 -19.86 -10.48 8.58
N ALA A 7 -19.95 -9.57 7.63
CA ALA A 7 -19.68 -8.15 7.85
C ALA A 7 -20.42 -7.27 6.83
N ILE A 8 -20.57 -5.98 7.17
CA ILE A 8 -20.96 -4.95 6.23
C ILE A 8 -19.75 -4.66 5.33
N ALA A 9 -19.87 -4.92 4.03
CA ALA A 9 -18.78 -4.74 3.06
C ALA A 9 -18.72 -3.32 2.45
N THR A 10 -19.69 -2.46 2.78
CA THR A 10 -19.76 -1.06 2.34
C THR A 10 -19.58 -0.13 3.53
N PRO A 11 -19.04 1.11 3.35
CA PRO A 11 -18.91 2.04 4.48
C PRO A 11 -20.23 2.29 5.21
N PRO A 12 -20.23 2.43 6.56
CA PRO A 12 -21.45 2.53 7.39
C PRO A 12 -22.02 3.95 7.42
N VAL A 13 -22.20 4.58 6.26
CA VAL A 13 -22.83 5.90 6.10
C VAL A 13 -24.06 5.76 5.20
N PRO A 14 -25.11 6.61 5.33
CA PRO A 14 -26.30 6.56 4.50
C PRO A 14 -25.96 6.64 3.00
N ARG A 15 -26.46 5.69 2.20
CA ARG A 15 -26.24 5.58 0.75
C ARG A 15 -27.36 4.78 0.09
N SER A 16 -27.31 4.71 -1.26
CA SER A 16 -28.36 4.00 -2.02
C SER A 16 -28.32 2.49 -1.80
N ILE A 17 -27.14 1.89 -1.72
CA ILE A 17 -26.94 0.43 -1.59
C ILE A 17 -25.92 0.15 -0.50
N GLY A 18 -26.24 -0.81 0.39
CA GLY A 18 -25.33 -1.39 1.36
C GLY A 18 -25.25 -2.91 1.16
N ILE A 19 -24.08 -3.49 1.36
CA ILE A 19 -23.84 -4.92 1.15
C ILE A 19 -23.41 -5.55 2.46
N VAL A 20 -24.11 -6.63 2.85
CA VAL A 20 -23.66 -7.55 3.90
C VAL A 20 -23.14 -8.81 3.22
N ARG A 21 -21.92 -9.19 3.55
CA ARG A 21 -21.22 -10.36 3.02
C ARG A 21 -21.11 -11.44 4.08
N VAL A 22 -21.28 -12.69 3.65
CA VAL A 22 -21.13 -13.89 4.49
C VAL A 22 -20.15 -14.85 3.78
N SER A 23 -19.27 -15.53 4.54
CA SER A 23 -18.35 -16.54 4.01
C SER A 23 -18.10 -17.64 5.03
N GLY A 24 -17.91 -18.86 4.58
CA GLY A 24 -17.61 -20.04 5.39
C GLY A 24 -18.58 -21.18 5.22
N GLU A 25 -18.37 -22.24 5.98
CA GLU A 25 -19.27 -23.38 5.98
C GLU A 25 -20.65 -22.99 6.54
N GLY A 26 -21.74 -23.31 5.83
CA GLY A 26 -23.09 -22.91 6.21
C GLY A 26 -23.45 -21.45 5.87
N ALA A 27 -22.58 -20.68 5.21
CA ALA A 27 -22.84 -19.29 4.85
C ALA A 27 -24.07 -19.12 3.94
N ILE A 28 -24.26 -20.04 2.99
CA ILE A 28 -25.39 -20.02 2.06
C ILE A 28 -26.69 -20.37 2.78
N GLU A 29 -26.66 -21.36 3.67
CA GLU A 29 -27.78 -21.79 4.49
C GLU A 29 -28.25 -20.68 5.43
N ALA A 30 -27.31 -20.03 6.12
CA ALA A 30 -27.59 -18.91 7.00
C ALA A 30 -28.23 -17.73 6.23
N ALA A 31 -27.67 -17.37 5.07
CA ALA A 31 -28.24 -16.34 4.20
C ALA A 31 -29.63 -16.74 3.67
N SER A 32 -29.84 -18.02 3.35
CA SER A 32 -31.14 -18.54 2.90
C SER A 32 -32.19 -18.53 4.00
N ALA A 33 -31.81 -18.68 5.26
CA ALA A 33 -32.72 -18.64 6.41
C ALA A 33 -33.28 -17.23 6.67
N VAL A 34 -32.50 -16.18 6.40
CA VAL A 34 -32.88 -14.77 6.59
C VAL A 34 -33.43 -14.12 5.30
N PHE A 35 -33.52 -14.85 4.21
CA PHE A 35 -33.95 -14.31 2.92
C PHE A 35 -35.09 -15.12 2.30
N ARG A 36 -36.16 -14.46 1.91
CA ARG A 36 -37.31 -15.05 1.20
C ARG A 36 -37.34 -14.52 -0.24
N ALA A 37 -36.99 -15.38 -1.21
CA ALA A 37 -37.06 -15.03 -2.62
C ALA A 37 -38.51 -14.78 -3.05
N ALA A 38 -38.72 -13.79 -3.91
CA ALA A 38 -40.06 -13.50 -4.48
C ALA A 38 -40.62 -14.66 -5.29
N SER A 39 -39.78 -15.53 -5.86
CA SER A 39 -40.15 -16.76 -6.55
C SER A 39 -40.59 -17.89 -5.63
N GLY A 40 -40.42 -17.75 -4.30
CA GLY A 40 -40.64 -18.81 -3.31
C GLY A 40 -39.54 -19.89 -3.27
N ARG A 41 -38.56 -19.85 -4.17
CA ARG A 41 -37.43 -20.82 -4.20
C ARG A 41 -36.39 -20.44 -3.12
N PRO A 42 -35.94 -21.37 -2.26
CA PRO A 42 -34.88 -21.09 -1.30
C PRO A 42 -33.61 -20.57 -1.99
N LEU A 43 -32.94 -19.58 -1.37
CA LEU A 43 -31.69 -19.00 -1.91
C LEU A 43 -30.62 -20.07 -2.12
N ALA A 44 -30.49 -21.01 -1.19
CA ALA A 44 -29.59 -22.16 -1.28
C ALA A 44 -29.84 -23.07 -2.49
N ALA A 45 -31.05 -23.05 -3.08
CA ALA A 45 -31.39 -23.81 -4.28
C ALA A 45 -31.20 -22.99 -5.59
N CYS A 46 -30.81 -21.70 -5.49
CA CYS A 46 -30.57 -20.85 -6.65
C CYS A 46 -29.20 -21.13 -7.29
N GLU A 47 -29.06 -20.70 -8.55
CA GLU A 47 -27.80 -20.76 -9.26
C GLU A 47 -26.76 -19.82 -8.63
N SER A 48 -25.51 -20.29 -8.58
CA SER A 48 -24.38 -19.51 -8.13
C SER A 48 -24.17 -18.28 -9.04
N ARG A 49 -23.82 -17.12 -8.43
CA ARG A 49 -23.53 -15.86 -9.13
C ARG A 49 -24.70 -15.24 -9.89
N ARG A 50 -25.94 -15.56 -9.49
CA ARG A 50 -27.15 -14.91 -9.96
C ARG A 50 -27.74 -14.04 -8.87
N LEU A 51 -28.23 -12.86 -9.24
CA LEU A 51 -28.99 -12.00 -8.36
C LEU A 51 -30.44 -12.50 -8.25
N VAL A 52 -30.91 -12.63 -7.03
CA VAL A 52 -32.26 -13.09 -6.70
C VAL A 52 -32.95 -11.98 -5.91
N TYR A 53 -34.10 -11.50 -6.43
CA TYR A 53 -34.91 -10.52 -5.71
C TYR A 53 -35.76 -11.19 -4.63
N GLY A 54 -35.86 -10.54 -3.46
CA GLY A 54 -36.65 -11.05 -2.36
C GLY A 54 -36.68 -10.12 -1.15
N THR A 55 -37.18 -10.64 -0.04
CA THR A 55 -37.34 -9.93 1.21
C THR A 55 -36.32 -10.44 2.24
N LEU A 56 -35.59 -9.53 2.85
CA LEU A 56 -34.77 -9.78 4.03
C LEU A 56 -35.67 -9.83 5.25
N LEU A 57 -35.47 -10.84 6.10
CA LEU A 57 -36.26 -11.11 7.29
C LEU A 57 -35.45 -10.93 8.58
N GLY A 58 -36.05 -10.41 9.60
CA GLY A 58 -35.50 -10.36 10.96
C GLY A 58 -35.52 -11.73 11.66
N PRO A 59 -34.93 -11.83 12.85
CA PRO A 59 -34.96 -13.06 13.66
C PRO A 59 -36.39 -13.49 14.06
N ASP A 60 -37.31 -12.54 14.12
CA ASP A 60 -38.76 -12.75 14.38
C ASP A 60 -39.56 -13.08 13.12
N GLY A 61 -38.91 -13.17 11.95
CA GLY A 61 -39.54 -13.37 10.65
C GLY A 61 -40.21 -12.13 10.05
N ALA A 62 -40.14 -10.98 10.71
CA ALA A 62 -40.68 -9.73 10.19
C ALA A 62 -39.81 -9.22 9.01
N PRO A 63 -40.41 -8.58 7.98
CA PRO A 63 -39.68 -8.02 6.87
C PRO A 63 -38.84 -6.81 7.31
N ILE A 64 -37.54 -6.81 6.97
CA ILE A 64 -36.62 -5.69 7.19
C ILE A 64 -36.55 -4.83 5.93
N ASP A 65 -36.30 -5.46 4.75
CA ASP A 65 -36.02 -4.74 3.51
C ASP A 65 -36.35 -5.61 2.27
N GLN A 66 -36.48 -4.95 1.12
CA GLN A 66 -36.54 -5.60 -0.19
C GLN A 66 -35.14 -5.55 -0.80
N VAL A 67 -34.52 -6.72 -1.02
CA VAL A 67 -33.11 -6.84 -1.32
C VAL A 67 -32.84 -7.71 -2.53
N LEU A 68 -31.63 -7.59 -3.09
CA LEU A 68 -31.06 -8.56 -3.99
C LEU A 68 -30.07 -9.44 -3.22
N ALA A 69 -30.14 -10.74 -3.40
CA ALA A 69 -29.22 -11.69 -2.81
C ALA A 69 -28.48 -12.48 -3.90
N THR A 70 -27.23 -12.84 -3.64
CA THR A 70 -26.46 -13.73 -4.50
C THR A 70 -25.65 -14.71 -3.66
N ILE A 71 -25.35 -15.87 -4.21
CA ILE A 71 -24.49 -16.89 -3.61
C ILE A 71 -23.35 -17.24 -4.55
N SER A 72 -22.21 -17.65 -3.99
CA SER A 72 -21.13 -18.29 -4.74
C SER A 72 -20.65 -19.51 -3.98
N ARG A 73 -20.50 -20.64 -4.69
CA ARG A 73 -20.05 -21.90 -4.08
C ARG A 73 -18.55 -22.08 -4.22
N ALA A 74 -17.96 -22.70 -3.23
CA ALA A 74 -16.57 -23.12 -3.26
C ALA A 74 -16.28 -24.00 -4.49
N PRO A 75 -15.07 -23.92 -5.07
CA PRO A 75 -13.99 -22.98 -4.79
C PRO A 75 -14.11 -21.64 -5.57
N HIS A 76 -15.25 -21.37 -6.21
CA HIS A 76 -15.45 -20.28 -7.16
C HIS A 76 -16.04 -19.03 -6.52
N SER A 77 -15.47 -18.58 -5.41
CA SER A 77 -15.80 -17.34 -4.69
C SER A 77 -14.54 -16.54 -4.42
N TYR A 78 -14.70 -15.36 -3.82
CA TYR A 78 -13.58 -14.51 -3.42
C TYR A 78 -12.68 -15.18 -2.36
N THR A 79 -13.28 -15.78 -1.35
CA THR A 79 -12.56 -16.46 -0.26
C THR A 79 -12.16 -17.89 -0.59
N GLY A 80 -12.67 -18.47 -1.70
CA GLY A 80 -12.57 -19.89 -1.99
C GLY A 80 -13.55 -20.77 -1.21
N GLU A 81 -14.36 -20.18 -0.31
CA GLU A 81 -15.41 -20.83 0.47
C GLU A 81 -16.79 -20.57 -0.13
N ASP A 82 -17.83 -21.18 0.45
CA ASP A 82 -19.21 -20.77 0.17
C ASP A 82 -19.45 -19.35 0.67
N THR A 83 -20.05 -18.51 -0.18
CA THR A 83 -20.32 -17.11 0.16
C THR A 83 -21.73 -16.70 -0.25
N ALA A 84 -22.27 -15.71 0.49
CA ALA A 84 -23.50 -15.02 0.12
C ALA A 84 -23.32 -13.51 0.29
N GLU A 85 -24.03 -12.74 -0.53
CA GLU A 85 -24.12 -11.28 -0.40
C GLU A 85 -25.58 -10.85 -0.43
N LEU A 86 -25.96 -9.98 0.53
CA LEU A 86 -27.25 -9.34 0.62
C LEU A 86 -27.08 -7.86 0.29
N GLN A 87 -27.64 -7.42 -0.82
CA GLN A 87 -27.58 -6.04 -1.31
C GLN A 87 -28.86 -5.33 -0.85
N CYS A 88 -28.73 -4.60 0.25
CA CYS A 88 -29.82 -3.89 0.94
C CYS A 88 -29.86 -2.40 0.56
N HIS A 89 -30.93 -1.70 0.93
CA HIS A 89 -30.86 -0.25 1.02
C HIS A 89 -29.81 0.16 2.06
N GLY A 90 -28.97 1.13 1.71
CA GLY A 90 -27.75 1.50 2.47
C GLY A 90 -28.04 2.33 3.73
N SER A 91 -29.10 2.04 4.45
CA SER A 91 -29.34 2.56 5.79
C SER A 91 -28.48 1.82 6.81
N PRO A 92 -27.70 2.51 7.69
CA PRO A 92 -26.95 1.85 8.76
C PRO A 92 -27.82 0.94 9.64
N ALA A 93 -29.09 1.33 9.90
CA ALA A 93 -30.02 0.55 10.69
C ALA A 93 -30.43 -0.75 9.97
N VAL A 94 -30.73 -0.70 8.68
CA VAL A 94 -31.05 -1.89 7.86
C VAL A 94 -29.88 -2.86 7.85
N LEU A 95 -28.65 -2.36 7.64
CA LEU A 95 -27.45 -3.19 7.61
C LEU A 95 -27.13 -3.82 8.97
N ALA A 96 -27.36 -3.09 10.08
CA ALA A 96 -27.22 -3.64 11.43
C ALA A 96 -28.25 -4.76 11.69
N MET A 97 -29.52 -4.54 11.35
CA MET A 97 -30.57 -5.57 11.48
C MET A 97 -30.27 -6.80 10.60
N ALA A 98 -29.70 -6.62 9.41
CA ALA A 98 -29.28 -7.71 8.55
C ALA A 98 -28.16 -8.57 9.20
N LEU A 99 -27.17 -7.92 9.83
CA LEU A 99 -26.14 -8.63 10.59
C LEU A 99 -26.72 -9.37 11.81
N GLU A 100 -27.60 -8.72 12.58
CA GLU A 100 -28.26 -9.35 13.75
C GLU A 100 -29.05 -10.59 13.32
N ALA A 101 -29.76 -10.52 12.19
CA ALA A 101 -30.48 -11.67 11.65
C ALA A 101 -29.54 -12.84 11.30
N LEU A 102 -28.37 -12.55 10.70
CA LEU A 102 -27.36 -13.56 10.39
C LEU A 102 -26.71 -14.11 11.65
N PHE A 103 -26.42 -13.27 12.66
CA PHE A 103 -25.85 -13.72 13.94
C PHE A 103 -26.80 -14.65 14.68
N ALA A 104 -28.12 -14.43 14.58
CA ALA A 104 -29.13 -15.33 15.10
C ALA A 104 -29.13 -16.72 14.41
N GLN A 105 -28.52 -16.84 13.22
CA GLN A 105 -28.30 -18.12 12.53
C GLN A 105 -26.93 -18.76 12.86
N GLY A 106 -26.20 -18.25 13.87
CA GLY A 106 -24.90 -18.79 14.27
C GLY A 106 -23.71 -18.29 13.46
N VAL A 107 -23.89 -17.25 12.64
CA VAL A 107 -22.78 -16.59 11.93
C VAL A 107 -22.06 -15.66 12.88
N ARG A 108 -20.72 -15.68 12.88
CA ARG A 108 -19.89 -14.78 13.69
C ARG A 108 -19.59 -13.48 12.93
N GLN A 109 -19.34 -12.40 13.63
CA GLN A 109 -18.82 -11.18 13.02
C GLN A 109 -17.40 -11.41 12.50
N ALA A 110 -17.12 -10.97 11.28
CA ALA A 110 -15.77 -11.01 10.69
C ALA A 110 -14.84 -10.02 11.39
N GLY A 111 -13.59 -10.44 11.58
CA GLY A 111 -12.48 -9.55 11.96
C GLY A 111 -12.00 -8.66 10.80
N PRO A 112 -11.09 -7.70 11.09
CA PRO A 112 -10.43 -6.90 10.06
C PRO A 112 -9.72 -7.80 9.03
N GLY A 113 -9.92 -7.53 7.73
CA GLY A 113 -9.28 -8.27 6.65
C GLY A 113 -9.58 -9.77 6.56
N GLU A 114 -10.53 -10.29 7.33
CA GLU A 114 -10.72 -11.75 7.45
C GLU A 114 -11.14 -12.43 6.15
N PHE A 115 -11.92 -11.79 5.30
CA PHE A 115 -12.27 -12.35 4.00
C PHE A 115 -11.04 -12.47 3.08
N THR A 116 -10.18 -11.44 3.04
CA THR A 116 -8.94 -11.48 2.26
C THR A 116 -7.92 -12.46 2.85
N LYS A 117 -7.85 -12.56 4.19
CA LYS A 117 -7.04 -13.58 4.88
C LYS A 117 -7.46 -14.99 4.49
N ARG A 118 -8.77 -15.27 4.45
CA ARG A 118 -9.30 -16.57 3.99
C ARG A 118 -9.00 -16.82 2.51
N ALA A 119 -9.11 -15.79 1.65
CA ALA A 119 -8.72 -15.88 0.25
C ALA A 119 -7.24 -16.28 0.11
N PHE A 120 -6.34 -15.68 0.91
CA PHE A 120 -4.93 -16.05 0.96
C PHE A 120 -4.73 -17.49 1.46
N LEU A 121 -5.31 -17.87 2.61
CA LEU A 121 -5.18 -19.22 3.18
C LEU A 121 -5.72 -20.32 2.26
N ASN A 122 -6.74 -20.01 1.45
CA ASN A 122 -7.33 -20.92 0.48
C ASN A 122 -6.65 -20.86 -0.90
N GLY A 123 -5.50 -20.19 -1.02
CA GLY A 123 -4.71 -20.10 -2.25
C GLY A 123 -5.39 -19.35 -3.40
N LYS A 124 -6.37 -18.47 -3.10
CA LYS A 124 -7.02 -17.61 -4.10
C LYS A 124 -6.18 -16.39 -4.44
N LEU A 125 -5.43 -15.91 -3.46
CA LEU A 125 -4.48 -14.81 -3.54
C LEU A 125 -3.18 -15.25 -2.87
N ASP A 126 -2.05 -14.78 -3.37
CA ASP A 126 -0.81 -14.79 -2.61
C ASP A 126 -0.72 -13.54 -1.70
N LEU A 127 0.35 -13.44 -0.91
CA LEU A 127 0.46 -12.35 0.07
C LEU A 127 0.64 -10.98 -0.59
N THR A 128 1.35 -10.90 -1.73
CA THR A 128 1.51 -9.63 -2.47
C THR A 128 0.20 -9.16 -3.07
N GLN A 129 -0.62 -10.09 -3.57
CA GLN A 129 -1.96 -9.81 -4.07
C GLN A 129 -2.91 -9.39 -2.94
N ALA A 130 -2.81 -10.04 -1.77
CA ALA A 130 -3.60 -9.67 -0.61
C ALA A 130 -3.26 -8.25 -0.13
N GLU A 131 -1.97 -7.89 -0.03
CA GLU A 131 -1.53 -6.51 0.29
C GLU A 131 -2.04 -5.50 -0.74
N ALA A 132 -2.03 -5.86 -2.02
CA ALA A 132 -2.53 -5.00 -3.10
C ALA A 132 -4.04 -4.69 -3.00
N VAL A 133 -4.83 -5.52 -2.32
CA VAL A 133 -6.25 -5.21 -2.03
C VAL A 133 -6.34 -3.99 -1.12
N ALA A 134 -5.49 -3.88 -0.08
CA ALA A 134 -5.44 -2.70 0.79
C ALA A 134 -4.95 -1.47 0.03
N ASP A 135 -3.84 -1.61 -0.71
CA ASP A 135 -3.27 -0.53 -1.52
C ASP A 135 -4.29 0.02 -2.54
N LEU A 136 -5.12 -0.86 -3.13
CA LEU A 136 -6.16 -0.46 -4.09
C LEU A 136 -7.29 0.35 -3.42
N LEU A 137 -7.65 0.00 -2.18
CA LEU A 137 -8.67 0.72 -1.42
C LEU A 137 -8.20 2.10 -0.96
N GLU A 138 -6.90 2.23 -0.67
CA GLU A 138 -6.27 3.47 -0.22
C GLU A 138 -5.74 4.33 -1.38
N ALA A 139 -5.82 3.84 -2.62
CA ALA A 139 -5.25 4.51 -3.79
C ALA A 139 -5.93 5.86 -4.08
N GLU A 140 -5.18 6.95 -3.97
CA GLU A 140 -5.64 8.32 -4.20
C GLU A 140 -5.32 8.85 -5.61
N THR A 141 -4.48 8.13 -6.38
CA THR A 141 -4.08 8.57 -7.73
C THR A 141 -4.28 7.48 -8.78
N PRO A 142 -4.46 7.83 -10.07
CA PRO A 142 -4.52 6.85 -11.14
C PRO A 142 -3.27 5.95 -11.23
N ALA A 143 -2.11 6.46 -10.82
CA ALA A 143 -0.87 5.68 -10.78
C ALA A 143 -0.93 4.63 -9.66
N ALA A 144 -1.39 5.00 -8.47
CA ALA A 144 -1.59 4.07 -7.36
C ALA A 144 -2.61 2.98 -7.71
N VAL A 145 -3.75 3.36 -8.32
CA VAL A 145 -4.76 2.40 -8.79
C VAL A 145 -4.15 1.41 -9.79
N ARG A 146 -3.41 1.88 -10.80
CA ARG A 146 -2.78 0.98 -11.79
C ARG A 146 -1.75 0.06 -11.16
N GLN A 147 -0.92 0.58 -10.24
CA GLN A 147 0.09 -0.22 -9.53
C GLN A 147 -0.58 -1.31 -8.70
N ALA A 148 -1.56 -0.96 -7.86
CA ALA A 148 -2.26 -1.92 -7.02
C ALA A 148 -3.06 -2.95 -7.84
N ALA A 149 -3.76 -2.52 -8.90
CA ALA A 149 -4.49 -3.43 -9.79
C ALA A 149 -3.55 -4.41 -10.53
N GLY A 150 -2.41 -3.93 -11.00
CA GLY A 150 -1.38 -4.77 -11.62
C GLY A 150 -0.80 -5.79 -10.62
N GLN A 151 -0.52 -5.37 -9.40
CA GLN A 151 -0.02 -6.24 -8.33
C GLN A 151 -1.09 -7.27 -7.91
N LEU A 152 -2.35 -6.86 -7.78
CA LEU A 152 -3.49 -7.76 -7.54
C LEU A 152 -3.66 -8.80 -8.67
N SER A 153 -3.34 -8.46 -9.91
CA SER A 153 -3.32 -9.40 -11.03
C SER A 153 -2.11 -10.35 -11.05
N GLY A 154 -1.23 -10.27 -10.04
CA GLY A 154 -0.07 -11.13 -9.84
C GLY A 154 1.18 -10.73 -10.63
N ALA A 155 1.31 -9.47 -11.08
CA ALA A 155 2.50 -9.06 -11.84
C ALA A 155 3.80 -9.20 -11.02
N LEU A 156 3.80 -8.73 -9.75
CA LEU A 156 4.93 -8.90 -8.84
C LEU A 156 5.19 -10.38 -8.54
N SER A 157 4.13 -11.14 -8.28
CA SER A 157 4.23 -12.57 -7.96
C SER A 157 4.89 -13.36 -9.09
N ARG A 158 4.52 -13.10 -10.34
CA ARG A 158 5.15 -13.74 -11.51
C ARG A 158 6.64 -13.38 -11.63
N ARG A 159 7.00 -12.12 -11.36
CA ARG A 159 8.39 -11.67 -11.38
C ARG A 159 9.22 -12.35 -10.30
N VAL A 160 8.67 -12.48 -9.09
CA VAL A 160 9.32 -13.17 -7.96
C VAL A 160 9.42 -14.68 -8.24
N ALA A 161 8.35 -15.30 -8.79
CA ALA A 161 8.36 -16.71 -9.16
C ALA A 161 9.47 -17.03 -10.17
N ALA A 162 9.70 -16.19 -11.17
CA ALA A 162 10.77 -16.40 -12.13
C ALA A 162 12.17 -16.41 -11.47
N LEU A 163 12.40 -15.56 -10.45
CA LEU A 163 13.64 -15.58 -9.66
C LEU A 163 13.74 -16.82 -8.78
N TYR A 164 12.63 -17.20 -8.16
CA TYR A 164 12.53 -18.39 -7.32
C TYR A 164 12.81 -19.67 -8.12
N ASP A 165 12.14 -19.85 -9.25
CA ASP A 165 12.31 -21.02 -10.13
C ASP A 165 13.74 -21.14 -10.63
N GLY A 166 14.38 -20.03 -11.00
CA GLY A 166 15.80 -20.03 -11.41
C GLY A 166 16.77 -20.51 -10.31
N LEU A 167 16.48 -20.15 -9.04
CA LEU A 167 17.26 -20.66 -7.90
C LEU A 167 16.93 -22.12 -7.58
N VAL A 168 15.68 -22.55 -7.71
CA VAL A 168 15.25 -23.95 -7.54
C VAL A 168 15.94 -24.83 -8.56
N ASP A 169 15.95 -24.45 -9.83
CA ASP A 169 16.61 -25.20 -10.89
C ASP A 169 18.12 -25.35 -10.62
N LEU A 170 18.75 -24.27 -10.14
CA LEU A 170 20.15 -24.29 -9.72
C LEU A 170 20.38 -25.29 -8.57
N MET A 171 19.54 -25.26 -7.54
CA MET A 171 19.65 -26.19 -6.40
C MET A 171 19.36 -27.63 -6.77
N ALA A 172 18.36 -27.88 -7.63
CA ALA A 172 18.04 -29.22 -8.09
C ALA A 172 19.24 -29.86 -8.81
N HIS A 173 19.96 -29.07 -9.63
CA HIS A 173 21.18 -29.54 -10.25
C HIS A 173 22.29 -29.87 -9.23
N PHE A 174 22.43 -29.03 -8.19
CA PHE A 174 23.37 -29.26 -7.10
C PHE A 174 23.11 -30.57 -6.36
N HIS A 175 21.87 -30.78 -5.94
CA HIS A 175 21.47 -32.01 -5.23
C HIS A 175 21.69 -33.24 -6.10
N ALA A 176 21.35 -33.18 -7.39
CA ALA A 176 21.55 -34.31 -8.28
C ALA A 176 23.03 -34.71 -8.39
N VAL A 177 23.95 -33.74 -8.50
CA VAL A 177 25.40 -34.02 -8.57
C VAL A 177 25.97 -34.54 -7.24
N LEU A 178 25.46 -34.05 -6.10
CA LEU A 178 25.94 -34.49 -4.79
C LEU A 178 25.41 -35.89 -4.39
N ASP A 179 24.14 -36.16 -4.69
CA ASP A 179 23.48 -37.41 -4.29
C ASP A 179 23.82 -38.57 -5.20
N TYR A 180 24.21 -38.31 -6.46
CA TYR A 180 24.48 -39.34 -7.46
C TYR A 180 25.85 -39.15 -8.13
N PRO A 181 26.97 -39.17 -7.38
CA PRO A 181 28.32 -38.90 -7.90
C PRO A 181 28.81 -39.93 -8.93
N ASP A 182 28.18 -41.12 -8.98
CA ASP A 182 28.53 -42.24 -9.86
C ASP A 182 27.63 -42.28 -11.15
N GLU A 183 26.65 -41.40 -11.28
CA GLU A 183 25.83 -41.32 -12.48
C GLU A 183 26.46 -40.32 -13.49
N ASP A 184 26.23 -40.55 -14.80
CA ASP A 184 26.70 -39.69 -15.91
C ASP A 184 25.92 -38.35 -15.94
N ILE A 185 25.80 -37.68 -14.77
CA ILE A 185 25.27 -36.32 -14.66
C ILE A 185 26.40 -35.36 -15.05
N ASP A 186 26.10 -34.39 -15.93
CA ASP A 186 27.07 -33.38 -16.36
C ASP A 186 27.80 -32.79 -15.15
N PRO A 187 29.15 -32.85 -15.11
CA PRO A 187 29.92 -32.47 -13.94
C PRO A 187 29.66 -31.00 -13.61
N PHE A 188 29.72 -30.73 -12.32
CA PHE A 188 29.54 -29.42 -11.70
C PHE A 188 30.29 -28.31 -12.48
N ARG A 189 29.59 -27.57 -13.32
CA ARG A 189 30.15 -26.45 -14.04
C ARG A 189 30.01 -25.19 -13.18
N ALA A 190 31.09 -24.79 -12.53
CA ALA A 190 31.13 -23.54 -11.76
C ALA A 190 30.62 -22.33 -12.55
N ASP A 191 30.79 -22.35 -13.89
CA ASP A 191 30.31 -21.27 -14.75
C ASP A 191 28.78 -21.22 -14.85
N THR A 192 28.08 -22.37 -14.94
CA THR A 192 26.60 -22.43 -14.96
C THR A 192 26.01 -21.93 -13.64
N ILE A 193 26.66 -22.26 -12.53
CA ILE A 193 26.23 -21.81 -11.20
C ILE A 193 26.44 -20.30 -11.09
N ARG A 194 27.60 -19.82 -11.50
CA ARG A 194 27.90 -18.39 -11.50
C ARG A 194 26.88 -17.61 -12.33
N GLU A 195 26.56 -18.08 -13.53
CA GLU A 195 25.56 -17.48 -14.41
C GLU A 195 24.18 -17.43 -13.73
N GLY A 196 23.74 -18.52 -13.08
CA GLY A 196 22.47 -18.57 -12.36
C GLY A 196 22.41 -17.62 -11.16
N LEU A 197 23.48 -17.58 -10.34
CA LEU A 197 23.57 -16.66 -9.20
C LEU A 197 23.65 -15.19 -9.66
N ASP A 198 24.39 -14.90 -10.74
CA ASP A 198 24.49 -13.55 -11.32
C ASP A 198 23.15 -13.08 -11.90
N ALA A 199 22.40 -13.97 -12.53
CA ALA A 199 21.07 -13.69 -13.02
C ALA A 199 20.11 -13.38 -11.87
N ALA A 200 20.12 -14.18 -10.80
CA ALA A 200 19.32 -13.97 -9.60
C ALA A 200 19.69 -12.64 -8.92
N ARG A 201 20.99 -12.37 -8.73
CA ARG A 201 21.49 -11.11 -8.17
C ARG A 201 21.01 -9.90 -8.97
N THR A 202 21.22 -9.92 -10.28
CA THR A 202 20.80 -8.83 -11.19
C THR A 202 19.30 -8.59 -11.11
N GLY A 203 18.50 -9.66 -11.09
CA GLY A 203 17.05 -9.59 -10.98
C GLY A 203 16.58 -9.00 -9.64
N LEU A 204 17.20 -9.41 -8.53
CA LEU A 204 16.91 -8.90 -7.18
C LEU A 204 17.31 -7.42 -7.01
N GLU A 205 18.48 -7.03 -7.52
CA GLU A 205 18.89 -5.62 -7.55
C GLU A 205 17.92 -4.76 -8.39
N ALA A 206 17.50 -5.25 -9.55
CA ALA A 206 16.52 -4.57 -10.39
C ALA A 206 15.16 -4.45 -9.70
N LEU A 207 14.76 -5.46 -8.89
CA LEU A 207 13.55 -5.43 -8.09
C LEU A 207 13.66 -4.40 -6.95
N LEU A 208 14.74 -4.41 -6.19
CA LEU A 208 14.99 -3.48 -5.08
C LEU A 208 15.05 -2.02 -5.54
N ARG A 209 15.62 -1.73 -6.71
CA ARG A 209 15.62 -0.37 -7.30
C ARG A 209 14.21 0.18 -7.53
N THR A 210 13.18 -0.65 -7.57
CA THR A 210 11.80 -0.21 -7.73
C THR A 210 11.17 0.29 -6.43
N TYR A 211 11.74 -0.04 -5.27
CA TYR A 211 11.11 0.16 -3.97
C TYR A 211 10.80 1.63 -3.66
N ASP A 212 11.76 2.53 -3.82
CA ASP A 212 11.51 3.94 -3.52
C ASP A 212 10.37 4.52 -4.34
N ARG A 213 10.31 4.17 -5.63
CA ARG A 213 9.23 4.59 -6.51
C ARG A 213 7.90 3.92 -6.12
N GLY A 214 7.89 2.63 -5.84
CA GLY A 214 6.68 1.89 -5.50
C GLY A 214 6.06 2.39 -4.20
N ARG A 215 6.86 2.58 -3.14
CA ARG A 215 6.36 3.09 -1.85
C ARG A 215 5.81 4.52 -1.94
N TYR A 216 6.36 5.37 -2.82
CA TYR A 216 5.84 6.72 -3.04
C TYR A 216 4.55 6.73 -3.85
N ILE A 217 4.39 5.81 -4.80
CA ILE A 217 3.14 5.65 -5.55
C ILE A 217 2.02 5.13 -4.63
N ALA A 218 2.30 4.11 -3.80
CA ALA A 218 1.32 3.50 -2.91
C ALA A 218 1.01 4.36 -1.68
N GLY A 219 2.05 4.81 -0.95
CA GLY A 219 1.89 5.48 0.34
C GLY A 219 2.01 7.01 0.31
N GLY A 220 2.32 7.60 -0.85
CA GLY A 220 2.62 9.03 -0.99
C GLY A 220 4.06 9.39 -0.58
N VAL A 221 4.50 10.57 -1.00
CA VAL A 221 5.85 11.11 -0.77
C VAL A 221 5.89 11.81 0.58
N PRO A 222 6.71 11.35 1.54
CA PRO A 222 6.91 12.05 2.80
C PRO A 222 7.55 13.41 2.54
N CYS A 223 6.87 14.48 2.96
CA CYS A 223 7.23 15.85 2.64
C CYS A 223 7.25 16.72 3.91
N VAL A 224 8.27 17.54 4.07
CA VAL A 224 8.40 18.49 5.19
C VAL A 224 8.41 19.92 4.65
N LEU A 225 7.76 20.86 5.39
CA LEU A 225 7.82 22.30 5.11
C LEU A 225 8.88 22.95 6.01
N ILE A 226 9.86 23.62 5.40
CA ILE A 226 10.98 24.29 6.09
C ILE A 226 10.94 25.79 5.72
N GLY A 227 11.27 26.66 6.65
CA GLY A 227 11.35 28.09 6.42
C GLY A 227 11.19 28.85 7.74
N ARG A 228 11.65 30.11 7.79
CA ARG A 228 11.54 30.96 8.98
C ARG A 228 10.08 31.17 9.42
N PRO A 229 9.82 31.64 10.66
CA PRO A 229 8.49 32.09 11.05
C PRO A 229 7.94 33.14 10.07
N ASN A 230 6.64 33.13 9.84
CA ASN A 230 5.94 34.06 8.94
C ASN A 230 6.36 34.04 7.45
N ALA A 231 7.15 33.08 6.98
CA ALA A 231 7.42 32.86 5.56
C ALA A 231 6.16 32.37 4.79
N GLY A 232 5.10 31.98 5.50
CA GLY A 232 3.84 31.57 4.92
C GLY A 232 3.66 30.05 4.86
N LYS A 233 4.37 29.26 5.67
CA LYS A 233 4.25 27.79 5.71
C LYS A 233 2.82 27.31 5.99
N SER A 234 2.16 27.85 7.02
CA SER A 234 0.77 27.49 7.36
C SER A 234 -0.23 27.90 6.25
N SER A 235 -0.01 29.04 5.64
CA SER A 235 -0.82 29.48 4.49
C SER A 235 -0.63 28.56 3.28
N LEU A 236 0.61 28.17 3.01
CA LEU A 236 0.94 27.22 1.93
C LEU A 236 0.33 25.83 2.22
N LEU A 237 0.44 25.33 3.46
CA LEU A 237 -0.20 24.08 3.87
C LEU A 237 -1.71 24.11 3.56
N ASN A 238 -2.40 25.18 4.00
CA ASN A 238 -3.83 25.32 3.76
C ASN A 238 -4.17 25.44 2.26
N ALA A 239 -3.33 26.17 1.50
CA ALA A 239 -3.50 26.26 0.05
C ALA A 239 -3.31 24.90 -0.64
N LEU A 240 -2.30 24.13 -0.25
CA LEU A 240 -2.04 22.78 -0.79
C LEU A 240 -3.16 21.79 -0.46
N VAL A 241 -3.65 21.78 0.78
CA VAL A 241 -4.76 20.91 1.20
C VAL A 241 -6.09 21.32 0.52
N GLY A 242 -6.26 22.59 0.20
CA GLY A 242 -7.45 23.10 -0.51
C GLY A 242 -7.38 23.03 -2.04
N TYR A 243 -6.18 22.89 -2.61
CA TYR A 243 -5.93 23.03 -4.05
C TYR A 243 -6.54 21.91 -4.90
N ASP A 244 -6.34 20.68 -4.50
CA ASP A 244 -7.00 19.53 -5.12
C ASP A 244 -7.68 18.78 -3.98
N ARG A 245 -9.00 18.92 -3.86
CA ARG A 245 -9.77 18.25 -2.81
C ARG A 245 -9.55 16.75 -2.90
N ALA A 246 -8.47 16.28 -2.29
CA ALA A 246 -8.41 14.91 -1.84
C ALA A 246 -9.67 14.70 -0.99
N ILE A 247 -10.42 13.66 -1.30
CA ILE A 247 -11.53 13.23 -0.45
C ILE A 247 -10.86 12.89 0.89
N VAL A 248 -10.90 13.85 1.82
CA VAL A 248 -10.49 13.61 3.21
C VAL A 248 -11.51 12.60 3.71
N THR A 249 -11.17 11.34 3.64
CA THR A 249 -11.91 10.31 4.35
C THR A 249 -11.48 10.45 5.81
N ASP A 250 -12.30 11.14 6.60
CA ASP A 250 -12.31 10.97 8.04
C ASP A 250 -12.72 9.51 8.31
N VAL A 251 -11.78 8.59 8.25
CA VAL A 251 -11.97 7.24 8.79
C VAL A 251 -11.65 7.34 10.28
N PRO A 252 -12.65 7.31 11.18
CA PRO A 252 -12.39 7.30 12.60
C PRO A 252 -11.70 5.98 12.96
N GLY A 253 -10.44 6.03 13.39
CA GLY A 253 -9.75 4.84 13.90
C GLY A 253 -8.26 4.71 13.58
N THR A 254 -7.67 5.52 12.69
CA THR A 254 -6.26 5.39 12.30
C THR A 254 -5.32 6.45 12.93
N THR A 255 -5.82 7.26 13.87
CA THR A 255 -5.05 8.36 14.46
C THR A 255 -4.58 8.04 15.88
N ARG A 256 -3.45 7.38 16.02
CA ARG A 256 -2.63 7.43 17.27
C ARG A 256 -1.27 8.07 17.08
N ASP A 257 -0.84 8.39 15.85
CA ASP A 257 0.45 9.02 15.58
C ASP A 257 0.25 10.26 14.71
N THR A 258 0.97 11.35 15.06
CA THR A 258 1.15 12.67 14.41
C THR A 258 0.14 13.01 13.30
N VAL A 259 -0.57 14.13 13.44
CA VAL A 259 -1.52 14.65 12.44
C VAL A 259 -0.79 14.91 11.12
N GLU A 260 -0.79 13.94 10.24
CA GLU A 260 -0.29 14.06 8.87
C GLU A 260 -1.39 14.63 7.98
N ALA A 261 -1.09 15.73 7.29
CA ALA A 261 -1.97 16.24 6.24
C ALA A 261 -1.53 15.61 4.91
N ARG A 262 -2.50 15.25 4.06
CA ARG A 262 -2.25 14.75 2.70
C ARG A 262 -2.75 15.78 1.69
N CYS A 263 -1.99 15.97 0.62
CA CYS A 263 -2.43 16.78 -0.53
C CYS A 263 -1.98 16.12 -1.83
N ARG A 264 -2.74 16.32 -2.91
CA ARG A 264 -2.38 15.84 -4.24
C ARG A 264 -1.84 17.01 -5.06
N LEU A 265 -0.65 16.85 -5.63
CA LEU A 265 0.02 17.89 -6.41
C LEU A 265 0.71 17.27 -7.63
N GLY A 266 0.36 17.69 -8.83
CA GLY A 266 0.91 17.13 -10.06
C GLY A 266 0.65 15.62 -10.24
N GLY A 267 -0.43 15.09 -9.65
CA GLY A 267 -0.75 13.67 -9.68
C GLY A 267 0.04 12.81 -8.69
N VAL A 268 0.83 13.45 -7.81
CA VAL A 268 1.59 12.82 -6.71
C VAL A 268 0.93 13.16 -5.38
N VAL A 269 0.76 12.17 -4.50
CA VAL A 269 0.32 12.40 -3.13
C VAL A 269 1.51 12.82 -2.29
N LEU A 270 1.45 13.98 -1.67
CA LEU A 270 2.40 14.44 -0.66
C LEU A 270 1.83 14.18 0.74
N ARG A 271 2.59 13.50 1.58
CA ARG A 271 2.32 13.28 3.00
C ARG A 271 3.09 14.31 3.82
N LEU A 272 2.41 15.34 4.30
CA LEU A 272 3.03 16.44 5.02
C LEU A 272 3.28 16.04 6.47
N ILE A 273 4.55 15.89 6.84
CA ILE A 273 5.01 15.46 8.17
C ILE A 273 5.10 16.68 9.06
N ASP A 274 4.79 16.51 10.37
CA ASP A 274 4.92 17.53 11.43
C ASP A 274 4.05 18.77 11.20
N THR A 275 2.80 18.58 10.81
CA THR A 275 1.84 19.68 10.66
C THR A 275 1.34 20.23 12.01
N ALA A 276 1.60 19.56 13.14
CA ALA A 276 1.17 19.99 14.47
C ALA A 276 1.80 21.33 14.89
N GLY A 277 3.10 21.52 14.62
CA GLY A 277 3.78 22.80 14.86
C GLY A 277 3.33 23.95 13.95
N LEU A 278 2.59 23.65 12.86
CA LEU A 278 2.07 24.64 11.91
C LEU A 278 0.62 25.08 12.23
N ARG A 279 -0.09 24.35 13.09
CA ARG A 279 -1.49 24.61 13.48
C ARG A 279 -1.64 25.33 14.81
N GLU A 280 -0.63 25.29 15.69
CA GLU A 280 -0.62 26.01 16.96
C GLU A 280 0.09 27.35 16.82
N SER A 281 -0.58 28.41 17.26
CA SER A 281 -0.15 29.80 17.14
C SER A 281 1.11 30.12 17.95
N ASP A 282 1.99 30.76 17.34
CA ASP A 282 2.94 31.87 17.53
C ASP A 282 3.76 32.02 18.80
N ASP A 283 3.57 31.43 20.00
CA ASP A 283 4.24 32.04 21.17
C ASP A 283 4.95 31.14 22.20
N ALA A 284 5.06 29.84 22.06
CA ALA A 284 5.62 29.07 23.21
C ALA A 284 6.60 27.90 22.95
N VAL A 285 7.02 27.54 21.70
CA VAL A 285 7.71 26.25 21.45
C VAL A 285 8.96 26.35 20.55
N GLU A 286 9.74 27.42 20.63
CA GLU A 286 10.90 27.62 19.74
C GLU A 286 12.08 26.66 19.94
N ARG A 287 12.24 26.03 21.12
CA ARG A 287 13.34 25.07 21.38
C ARG A 287 13.01 23.62 21.06
N ILE A 288 11.76 23.23 21.19
CA ILE A 288 11.30 21.88 20.85
C ILE A 288 11.14 21.70 19.31
N GLY A 289 10.99 22.82 18.59
CA GLY A 289 10.83 22.86 17.14
C GLY A 289 12.07 22.40 16.36
N VAL A 290 13.29 22.68 16.84
CA VAL A 290 14.52 22.34 16.08
C VAL A 290 14.83 20.85 16.10
N GLU A 291 14.66 20.17 17.24
CA GLU A 291 14.86 18.71 17.31
C GLU A 291 13.79 17.94 16.55
N ARG A 292 12.51 18.36 16.63
CA ARG A 292 11.41 17.77 15.85
C ARG A 292 11.59 17.98 14.35
N SER A 293 12.01 19.15 13.93
CA SER A 293 12.29 19.46 12.52
C SER A 293 13.43 18.60 11.96
N ARG A 294 14.42 18.25 12.78
CA ARG A 294 15.52 17.36 12.36
C ARG A 294 15.05 15.91 12.20
N ALA A 295 14.28 15.39 13.14
CA ALA A 295 13.68 14.06 13.04
C ALA A 295 12.70 13.96 11.87
N ALA A 296 11.91 15.01 11.58
CA ALA A 296 11.02 15.08 10.43
C ALA A 296 11.80 15.04 9.10
N LEU A 297 12.99 15.66 9.04
CA LEU A 297 13.87 15.62 7.87
C LEU A 297 14.45 14.23 7.59
N GLU A 298 14.81 13.48 8.64
CA GLU A 298 15.36 12.13 8.50
C GLU A 298 14.37 11.16 7.82
N GLY A 299 13.06 11.40 8.01
CA GLY A 299 12.00 10.61 7.37
C GLY A 299 11.47 11.19 6.06
N ALA A 300 11.87 12.40 5.67
CA ALA A 300 11.34 13.08 4.49
C ALA A 300 12.07 12.67 3.21
N ALA A 301 11.30 12.48 2.13
CA ALA A 301 11.82 12.31 0.78
C ALA A 301 11.91 13.63 0.01
N LEU A 302 11.14 14.63 0.46
CA LEU A 302 11.06 15.97 -0.13
C LEU A 302 11.01 17.02 0.95
N ALA A 303 11.82 18.08 0.82
CA ALA A 303 11.67 19.32 1.57
C ALA A 303 11.13 20.44 0.67
N LEU A 304 10.05 21.08 1.10
CA LEU A 304 9.56 22.33 0.53
C LEU A 304 10.13 23.48 1.36
N LEU A 305 11.19 24.11 0.86
CA LEU A 305 11.80 25.29 1.50
C LEU A 305 10.99 26.53 1.13
N VAL A 306 10.36 27.14 2.12
CA VAL A 306 9.48 28.31 1.92
C VAL A 306 10.22 29.59 2.35
N LEU A 307 10.47 30.46 1.40
CA LEU A 307 11.09 31.77 1.57
C LEU A 307 10.07 32.89 1.34
N ASP A 308 10.14 33.95 2.11
CA ASP A 308 9.32 35.15 1.93
C ASP A 308 9.91 36.04 0.83
N GLY A 309 9.35 35.96 -0.39
CA GLY A 309 9.80 36.78 -1.53
C GLY A 309 9.61 38.28 -1.35
N SER A 310 8.76 38.72 -0.43
CA SER A 310 8.46 40.16 -0.21
C SER A 310 9.44 40.87 0.73
N ALA A 311 10.44 40.13 1.29
CA ALA A 311 11.46 40.68 2.18
C ALA A 311 12.86 40.22 1.75
N PRO A 312 13.92 40.99 2.04
CA PRO A 312 15.29 40.53 1.82
C PRO A 312 15.58 39.25 2.59
N LEU A 313 16.52 38.42 2.08
CA LEU A 313 16.96 37.22 2.75
C LEU A 313 17.61 37.56 4.10
N SER A 314 17.21 36.86 5.15
CA SER A 314 17.65 37.00 6.51
C SER A 314 18.62 35.88 6.90
N PRO A 315 19.39 36.01 8.01
CA PRO A 315 20.19 34.92 8.56
C PRO A 315 19.33 33.66 8.89
N GLU A 316 18.06 33.83 9.25
CA GLU A 316 17.12 32.74 9.50
C GLU A 316 16.73 31.99 8.21
N ASP A 317 16.62 32.72 7.08
CA ASP A 317 16.41 32.11 5.77
C ASP A 317 17.63 31.29 5.36
N GLU A 318 18.85 31.78 5.61
CA GLU A 318 20.10 31.03 5.38
C GLU A 318 20.17 29.75 6.26
N ALA A 319 19.77 29.83 7.52
CA ALA A 319 19.69 28.67 8.39
C ALA A 319 18.64 27.63 7.87
N ALA A 320 17.48 28.10 7.41
CA ALA A 320 16.45 27.25 6.81
C ALA A 320 16.93 26.58 5.51
N MET A 321 17.67 27.32 4.67
CA MET A 321 18.30 26.78 3.45
C MET A 321 19.34 25.70 3.77
N ALA A 322 20.19 25.92 4.78
CA ALA A 322 21.17 24.94 5.23
C ALA A 322 20.50 23.68 5.80
N GLN A 323 19.41 23.85 6.54
CA GLN A 323 18.62 22.74 7.06
C GLN A 323 17.96 21.93 5.93
N ALA A 324 17.33 22.60 4.96
CA ALA A 324 16.66 21.95 3.85
C ALA A 324 17.62 21.13 2.97
N ALA A 325 18.90 21.53 2.87
CA ALA A 325 19.92 20.82 2.10
C ALA A 325 20.24 19.41 2.62
N HIS A 326 19.79 19.02 3.81
CA HIS A 326 19.91 17.65 4.33
C HIS A 326 18.83 16.71 3.80
N ALA A 327 17.76 17.22 3.19
CA ALA A 327 16.75 16.38 2.56
C ALA A 327 17.25 15.76 1.24
N PRO A 328 16.83 14.54 0.86
CA PRO A 328 17.21 13.92 -0.40
C PRO A 328 16.83 14.74 -1.65
N ARG A 329 15.72 15.46 -1.57
CA ARG A 329 15.24 16.38 -2.63
C ARG A 329 14.69 17.65 -2.00
N VAL A 330 14.99 18.79 -2.63
CA VAL A 330 14.54 20.11 -2.17
C VAL A 330 13.88 20.86 -3.32
N ILE A 331 12.70 21.43 -3.06
CA ILE A 331 12.11 22.46 -3.91
C ILE A 331 12.10 23.77 -3.13
N CYS A 332 12.77 24.78 -3.65
CA CYS A 332 12.76 26.12 -3.08
C CYS A 332 11.53 26.89 -3.57
N LEU A 333 10.70 27.34 -2.64
CA LEU A 333 9.48 28.10 -2.90
C LEU A 333 9.68 29.56 -2.49
N ILE A 334 9.69 30.47 -3.46
CA ILE A 334 9.63 31.91 -3.20
C ILE A 334 8.14 32.27 -3.10
N ASN A 335 7.68 32.36 -1.86
CA ASN A 335 6.28 32.63 -1.53
C ASN A 335 5.97 34.14 -1.51
N LYS A 336 4.69 34.48 -1.47
CA LYS A 336 4.15 35.84 -1.46
C LYS A 336 4.42 36.59 -2.78
N SER A 337 4.37 35.91 -3.91
CA SER A 337 4.54 36.51 -5.25
C SER A 337 3.41 37.46 -5.65
N ASP A 338 2.36 37.56 -4.84
CA ASP A 338 1.33 38.59 -4.91
C ASP A 338 1.84 39.98 -4.47
N ARG A 339 3.06 40.05 -3.94
CA ARG A 339 3.77 41.26 -3.53
C ARG A 339 5.03 41.47 -4.38
N PRO A 340 5.58 42.70 -4.44
CA PRO A 340 6.86 42.93 -5.09
C PRO A 340 7.97 42.08 -4.46
N LEU A 341 8.75 41.39 -5.30
CA LEU A 341 9.88 40.60 -4.82
C LEU A 341 11.03 41.51 -4.37
N ALA A 342 11.63 41.21 -3.22
CA ALA A 342 12.74 41.94 -2.63
C ALA A 342 14.12 41.44 -3.10
N PHE A 343 14.19 40.28 -3.78
CA PHE A 343 15.40 39.68 -4.38
C PHE A 343 15.06 38.96 -5.66
N ALA A 344 16.07 38.72 -6.50
CA ALA A 344 15.87 38.02 -7.78
C ALA A 344 15.88 36.47 -7.57
N PRO A 345 14.87 35.74 -8.04
CA PRO A 345 14.84 34.25 -7.94
C PRO A 345 16.08 33.58 -8.52
N GLU A 346 16.71 34.17 -9.54
CA GLU A 346 17.90 33.68 -10.22
C GLU A 346 19.11 33.54 -9.31
N GLU A 347 19.21 34.33 -8.25
CA GLU A 347 20.28 34.30 -7.25
C GLU A 347 20.32 32.95 -6.49
N LEU A 348 19.17 32.31 -6.35
CA LEU A 348 19.03 31.02 -5.65
C LEU A 348 19.08 29.79 -6.56
N ARG A 349 18.98 29.94 -7.88
CA ARG A 349 18.97 28.79 -8.82
C ARG A 349 20.24 27.96 -8.80
N SER A 350 21.38 28.57 -8.51
CA SER A 350 22.66 27.84 -8.38
C SER A 350 22.68 26.92 -7.15
N ARG A 351 21.94 27.27 -6.10
CA ARG A 351 21.85 26.50 -4.86
C ARG A 351 20.68 25.50 -4.89
N PHE A 352 19.56 25.89 -5.55
CA PHE A 352 18.34 25.11 -5.64
C PHE A 352 17.90 24.99 -7.11
N PRO A 353 18.25 23.88 -7.80
CA PRO A 353 17.86 23.66 -9.20
C PRO A 353 16.34 23.65 -9.41
N HIS A 354 15.60 23.18 -8.39
CA HIS A 354 14.15 23.16 -8.39
C HIS A 354 13.63 24.36 -7.58
N LEU A 355 13.25 25.43 -8.30
CA LEU A 355 12.77 26.67 -7.71
C LEU A 355 11.44 27.06 -8.35
N CYS A 356 10.44 27.35 -7.51
CA CYS A 356 9.13 27.81 -7.93
C CYS A 356 8.78 29.11 -7.22
N VAL A 357 8.19 30.04 -7.96
CA VAL A 357 7.66 31.29 -7.41
C VAL A 357 6.15 31.10 -7.22
N VAL A 358 5.67 31.24 -5.98
CA VAL A 358 4.30 30.90 -5.62
C VAL A 358 3.65 32.00 -4.76
N SER A 359 2.33 32.04 -4.74
CA SER A 359 1.57 32.76 -3.74
C SER A 359 0.58 31.84 -3.05
N ALA A 360 0.85 31.53 -1.79
CA ALA A 360 -0.08 30.76 -0.96
C ALA A 360 -1.43 31.47 -0.76
N ALA A 361 -1.48 32.79 -0.90
CA ALA A 361 -2.70 33.59 -0.74
C ALA A 361 -3.63 33.50 -1.97
N THR A 362 -3.05 33.46 -3.18
CA THR A 362 -3.81 33.49 -4.43
C THR A 362 -3.85 32.16 -5.17
N GLY A 363 -2.99 31.19 -4.77
CA GLY A 363 -2.80 29.92 -5.48
C GLY A 363 -1.89 30.02 -6.71
N ALA A 364 -1.38 31.21 -7.05
CA ALA A 364 -0.50 31.40 -8.20
C ALA A 364 0.78 30.54 -8.07
N GLY A 365 1.22 29.91 -9.15
CA GLY A 365 2.43 29.09 -9.21
C GLY A 365 2.31 27.66 -8.63
N LEU A 366 1.16 27.26 -8.07
CA LEU A 366 0.96 25.90 -7.56
C LEU A 366 0.93 24.85 -8.68
N ASP A 367 0.48 25.20 -9.90
CA ASP A 367 0.55 24.31 -11.06
C ASP A 367 2.01 23.99 -11.42
N ALA A 368 2.87 25.01 -11.48
CA ALA A 368 4.31 24.83 -11.77
C ALA A 368 5.03 24.03 -10.68
N LEU A 369 4.61 24.23 -9.42
CA LEU A 369 5.07 23.37 -8.32
C LEU A 369 4.62 21.92 -8.54
N GLY A 370 3.38 21.70 -8.99
CA GLY A 370 2.86 20.36 -9.32
C GLY A 370 3.66 19.68 -10.43
N GLU A 371 4.00 20.40 -11.50
CA GLU A 371 4.85 19.89 -12.57
C GLU A 371 6.25 19.52 -12.06
N THR A 372 6.82 20.35 -11.19
CA THR A 372 8.14 20.09 -10.57
C THR A 372 8.10 18.84 -9.69
N VAL A 373 7.06 18.67 -8.88
CA VAL A 373 6.86 17.47 -8.05
C VAL A 373 6.70 16.23 -8.94
N ALA A 374 5.89 16.31 -9.99
CA ALA A 374 5.69 15.19 -10.93
C ALA A 374 6.99 14.78 -11.65
N ALA A 375 7.84 15.75 -11.98
CA ALA A 375 9.15 15.49 -12.59
C ALA A 375 10.12 14.81 -11.62
N LEU A 376 10.09 15.19 -10.33
CA LEU A 376 10.94 14.60 -9.28
C LEU A 376 10.48 13.20 -8.85
N PHE A 377 9.18 12.92 -8.93
CA PHE A 377 8.56 11.66 -8.53
C PHE A 377 7.71 11.06 -9.66
N PRO A 378 8.34 10.63 -10.76
CA PRO A 378 7.60 10.13 -11.91
C PRO A 378 6.88 8.83 -11.57
N ALA A 379 5.60 8.78 -11.88
CA ALA A 379 4.77 7.57 -11.69
C ALA A 379 5.20 6.40 -12.61
N GLY A 380 5.94 6.69 -13.69
CA GLY A 380 6.38 5.72 -14.70
C GLY A 380 5.29 5.30 -15.68
N GLY A 381 5.68 4.52 -16.69
CA GLY A 381 4.78 4.00 -17.71
C GLY A 381 3.86 2.89 -17.21
N ALA A 382 2.82 2.60 -18.01
CA ALA A 382 1.86 1.52 -17.73
C ALA A 382 2.49 0.11 -17.82
N GLU A 383 3.59 -0.04 -18.55
CA GLU A 383 4.25 -1.33 -18.83
C GLU A 383 4.84 -2.01 -17.60
N SER A 384 5.20 -1.27 -16.55
CA SER A 384 5.72 -1.80 -15.28
C SER A 384 4.73 -1.71 -14.12
N ALA A 385 3.46 -1.44 -14.40
CA ALA A 385 2.45 -1.34 -13.37
C ALA A 385 2.21 -2.70 -12.69
N GLY A 386 2.34 -2.72 -11.38
CA GLY A 386 2.16 -3.93 -10.57
C GLY A 386 3.43 -4.72 -10.28
N GLU A 387 4.59 -4.37 -10.87
CA GLU A 387 5.86 -5.07 -10.65
C GLU A 387 6.77 -4.41 -9.60
N LEU A 388 6.33 -3.29 -9.01
CA LEU A 388 7.13 -2.55 -8.05
C LEU A 388 6.93 -3.09 -6.64
N LEU A 389 7.99 -3.06 -5.83
CA LEU A 389 7.88 -3.26 -4.38
C LEU A 389 7.22 -2.02 -3.75
N THR A 390 6.13 -2.20 -3.01
CA THR A 390 5.33 -1.09 -2.46
C THR A 390 5.50 -0.90 -0.95
N ASN A 391 5.98 -1.90 -0.23
CA ASN A 391 6.09 -1.84 1.23
C ASN A 391 7.43 -2.37 1.77
N ALA A 392 7.71 -2.05 3.04
CA ALA A 392 8.98 -2.39 3.68
C ALA A 392 9.20 -3.90 3.83
N ARG A 393 8.13 -4.69 4.07
CA ARG A 393 8.21 -6.15 4.17
C ARG A 393 8.72 -6.77 2.87
N GLN A 394 8.13 -6.36 1.74
CA GLN A 394 8.54 -6.82 0.41
C GLN A 394 10.01 -6.46 0.12
N ALA A 395 10.41 -5.23 0.43
CA ALA A 395 11.77 -4.77 0.23
C ALA A 395 12.78 -5.49 1.14
N ASP A 396 12.41 -5.79 2.37
CA ASP A 396 13.24 -6.52 3.32
C ASP A 396 13.45 -7.98 2.88
N ALA A 397 12.39 -8.67 2.48
CA ALA A 397 12.49 -10.03 1.95
C ALA A 397 13.38 -10.08 0.70
N ALA A 398 13.21 -9.14 -0.24
CA ALA A 398 14.05 -9.05 -1.44
C ALA A 398 15.53 -8.74 -1.09
N ARG A 399 15.79 -7.91 -0.06
CA ARG A 399 17.15 -7.59 0.39
C ARG A 399 17.83 -8.81 1.02
N ARG A 400 17.13 -9.54 1.91
CA ARG A 400 17.65 -10.78 2.50
C ARG A 400 17.96 -11.83 1.43
N ALA A 401 17.09 -11.97 0.41
CA ALA A 401 17.36 -12.84 -0.72
C ALA A 401 18.61 -12.40 -1.49
N LEU A 402 18.79 -11.08 -1.74
CA LEU A 402 19.99 -10.55 -2.42
C LEU A 402 21.27 -10.80 -1.60
N GLU A 403 21.23 -10.58 -0.29
CA GLU A 403 22.36 -10.83 0.60
C GLU A 403 22.76 -12.30 0.60
N ALA A 404 21.78 -13.21 0.64
CA ALA A 404 22.02 -14.64 0.58
C ALA A 404 22.62 -15.08 -0.78
N VAL A 405 22.08 -14.61 -1.90
CA VAL A 405 22.63 -14.87 -3.24
C VAL A 405 24.06 -14.32 -3.38
N THR A 406 24.34 -13.16 -2.78
CA THR A 406 25.68 -12.55 -2.79
C THR A 406 26.68 -13.41 -2.03
N ARG A 407 26.31 -13.88 -0.81
CA ARG A 407 27.16 -14.82 -0.05
C ARG A 407 27.39 -16.13 -0.79
N ALA A 408 26.35 -16.67 -1.46
CA ALA A 408 26.51 -17.87 -2.30
C ALA A 408 27.51 -17.64 -3.44
N SER A 409 27.47 -16.47 -4.10
CA SER A 409 28.43 -16.11 -5.14
C SER A 409 29.86 -15.98 -4.62
N GLU A 410 30.04 -15.31 -3.47
CA GLU A 410 31.35 -15.18 -2.80
C GLU A 410 31.91 -16.53 -2.36
N SER A 411 31.06 -17.42 -1.85
CA SER A 411 31.43 -18.79 -1.46
C SER A 411 31.91 -19.61 -2.67
N LEU A 412 31.25 -19.45 -3.81
CA LEU A 412 31.65 -20.09 -5.07
C LEU A 412 33.03 -19.59 -5.55
N GLU A 413 33.27 -18.28 -5.53
CA GLU A 413 34.54 -17.66 -5.92
C GLU A 413 35.69 -18.05 -5.00
N ALA A 414 35.41 -18.18 -3.69
CA ALA A 414 36.40 -18.61 -2.69
C ALA A 414 36.71 -20.11 -2.73
N GLY A 415 36.01 -20.88 -3.56
CA GLY A 415 36.16 -22.34 -3.63
C GLY A 415 35.72 -23.06 -2.36
N ILE A 416 34.77 -22.50 -1.61
CA ILE A 416 34.21 -23.10 -0.39
C ILE A 416 33.34 -24.31 -0.77
N THR A 417 33.11 -25.20 0.19
CA THR A 417 32.39 -26.46 -0.02
C THR A 417 30.97 -26.23 -0.56
N PRO A 418 30.46 -27.11 -1.42
CA PRO A 418 29.10 -27.04 -1.98
C PRO A 418 27.99 -26.86 -0.94
N ASP A 419 28.14 -27.43 0.25
CA ASP A 419 27.14 -27.35 1.33
C ASP A 419 26.87 -25.91 1.80
N ALA A 420 27.92 -25.06 1.87
CA ALA A 420 27.76 -23.67 2.26
C ALA A 420 26.95 -22.88 1.22
N LEU A 421 27.22 -23.13 -0.07
CA LEU A 421 26.50 -22.51 -1.16
C LEU A 421 25.03 -22.92 -1.19
N LEU A 422 24.73 -24.22 -0.93
CA LEU A 422 23.36 -24.72 -0.80
C LEU A 422 22.60 -24.01 0.33
N THR A 423 23.24 -23.88 1.51
CA THR A 423 22.62 -23.19 2.66
C THR A 423 22.24 -21.74 2.33
N ASP A 424 23.14 -21.00 1.67
CA ASP A 424 22.86 -19.62 1.26
C ASP A 424 21.76 -19.56 0.18
N ALA A 425 21.74 -20.50 -0.77
CA ALA A 425 20.68 -20.57 -1.78
C ALA A 425 19.30 -20.92 -1.17
N GLU A 426 19.27 -21.83 -0.18
CA GLU A 426 18.05 -22.15 0.59
C GLU A 426 17.53 -20.93 1.36
N GLU A 427 18.41 -20.14 1.95
CA GLU A 427 18.06 -18.89 2.63
C GLU A 427 17.47 -17.87 1.66
N ALA A 428 18.03 -17.76 0.44
CA ALA A 428 17.49 -16.90 -0.60
C ALA A 428 16.08 -17.35 -1.04
N LEU A 429 15.87 -18.66 -1.24
CA LEU A 429 14.56 -19.23 -1.56
C LEU A 429 13.55 -19.01 -0.45
N ALA A 430 13.94 -19.19 0.82
CA ALA A 430 13.08 -18.92 1.96
C ALA A 430 12.64 -17.44 2.00
N ALA A 431 13.56 -16.50 1.79
CA ALA A 431 13.25 -15.07 1.74
C ALA A 431 12.33 -14.69 0.57
N LEU A 432 12.53 -15.26 -0.62
CA LEU A 432 11.61 -15.09 -1.76
C LEU A 432 10.24 -15.72 -1.49
N GLY A 433 10.20 -16.88 -0.82
CA GLY A 433 8.96 -17.52 -0.39
C GLY A 433 8.18 -16.67 0.61
N GLU A 434 8.85 -15.96 1.52
CA GLU A 434 8.22 -14.99 2.41
C GLU A 434 7.60 -13.80 1.65
N LEU A 435 8.19 -13.38 0.54
CA LEU A 435 7.67 -12.27 -0.26
C LEU A 435 6.28 -12.58 -0.80
N THR A 436 6.07 -13.78 -1.34
CA THR A 436 4.79 -14.26 -1.87
C THR A 436 3.88 -14.89 -0.81
N GLY A 437 4.41 -15.20 0.36
CA GLY A 437 3.67 -15.83 1.46
C GLY A 437 3.72 -17.36 1.47
N ALA A 438 4.54 -17.99 0.63
CA ALA A 438 4.68 -19.45 0.60
C ALA A 438 5.29 -20.02 1.90
N SER A 439 6.06 -19.24 2.64
CA SER A 439 6.76 -19.62 3.87
C SER A 439 6.52 -18.68 5.06
N VAL A 440 5.44 -17.87 5.03
CA VAL A 440 5.18 -16.85 6.06
C VAL A 440 4.57 -17.47 7.32
N ARG A 441 5.09 -17.06 8.47
CA ARG A 441 4.58 -17.46 9.79
C ARG A 441 3.21 -16.87 10.06
N GLU A 442 2.39 -17.59 10.82
CA GLU A 442 0.99 -17.22 11.09
C GLU A 442 0.84 -15.89 11.83
N ASP A 443 1.79 -15.55 12.72
CA ASP A 443 1.81 -14.28 13.46
C ASP A 443 2.07 -13.06 12.54
N VAL A 444 2.91 -13.21 11.51
CA VAL A 444 3.16 -12.15 10.51
C VAL A 444 1.92 -11.95 9.64
N THR A 445 1.31 -13.07 9.20
CA THR A 445 0.07 -13.04 8.43
C THR A 445 -1.03 -12.30 9.19
N ALA A 446 -1.22 -12.59 10.49
CA ALA A 446 -2.21 -11.92 11.33
C ALA A 446 -2.01 -10.40 11.35
N ARG A 447 -0.78 -9.92 11.55
CA ARG A 447 -0.47 -8.47 11.58
C ARG A 447 -0.72 -7.74 10.26
N ILE A 448 -0.51 -8.41 9.13
CA ILE A 448 -0.79 -7.82 7.80
C ILE A 448 -2.29 -7.54 7.69
N PHE A 449 -3.12 -8.51 8.07
CA PHE A 449 -4.57 -8.40 7.94
C PHE A 449 -5.24 -7.51 8.99
N GLU A 450 -4.62 -7.25 10.15
CA GLU A 450 -5.10 -6.28 11.14
C GLU A 450 -5.24 -4.84 10.60
N ARG A 451 -4.51 -4.50 9.53
CA ARG A 451 -4.58 -3.17 8.88
C ARG A 451 -5.79 -3.01 7.94
N PHE A 452 -6.47 -4.09 7.64
CA PHE A 452 -7.61 -4.06 6.73
C PHE A 452 -8.89 -3.63 7.44
N CYS A 453 -9.83 -3.06 6.69
CA CYS A 453 -11.17 -2.77 7.19
C CYS A 453 -11.95 -4.07 7.43
N VAL A 454 -12.87 -4.04 8.41
CA VAL A 454 -13.86 -5.11 8.60
C VAL A 454 -14.75 -5.19 7.36
N GLY A 455 -14.95 -6.40 6.82
CA GLY A 455 -15.74 -6.61 5.60
C GLY A 455 -14.92 -6.83 4.31
N LYS A 456 -13.57 -6.81 4.45
CA LYS A 456 -12.61 -7.14 3.37
C LYS A 456 -11.76 -8.34 3.70
#